data_a3ab2f44d5b05ac4a71d92d67a0c08b8
#
_entry.id   a3ab2f44d5b05ac4a71d92d67a0c08b8
#
_cell.length_a   1.000
_cell.length_b   1.000
_cell.length_c   1.000
_cell.angle_alpha   90.00
_cell.angle_beta   90.00
_cell.angle_gamma   90.00
#
_symmetry.space_group_name_H-M   'P 1'
#
loop_
_entity.id
_entity.type
_entity.pdbx_description
1 polymer ?
#
loop_
_entity_poly.entity_id
_entity_poly.type
_entity_poly.pdbx_seq_one_letter_code
_entity_poly.pdbx_strand_id
1 'polypeptide(L)'
;MQILQQEVQILRGKIEDQQFLIKNLRRDQKEQYVDLDGRVAALASNRPPPSPGTSSQGGSGSSETPAITAKKTWITERDAYSAAIDLMRAKAFESSIDGFEGLIVNFPSGKYTPNAFYWLGELYLAQNESEKARQNFVQVVRLFPEHQKVPGALYKLGVLYRVLGDDKQAKTYLDKVQAEFPQSSAAKLASKYAQAMN
;
A
#
# COMPACT_ATOMS: atom_id res chain seq x y z
N MET A 1 14.89 -7.72 -41.11
CA MET A 1 15.88 -7.82 -40.03
C MET A 1 15.89 -6.57 -39.15
N GLN A 2 15.83 -5.35 -39.70
CA GLN A 2 15.84 -4.10 -38.92
C GLN A 2 14.63 -3.92 -37.96
N ILE A 3 13.44 -4.32 -38.38
CA ILE A 3 12.20 -4.20 -37.55
C ILE A 3 12.30 -5.05 -36.30
N LEU A 4 12.82 -6.28 -36.41
CA LEU A 4 13.00 -7.18 -35.26
C LEU A 4 14.03 -6.64 -34.25
N GLN A 5 15.07 -5.98 -34.72
CA GLN A 5 16.09 -5.35 -33.88
C GLN A 5 15.54 -4.13 -33.13
N GLN A 6 14.69 -3.32 -33.78
CA GLN A 6 14.00 -2.21 -33.14
C GLN A 6 13.02 -2.71 -32.06
N GLU A 7 12.27 -3.76 -32.34
CA GLU A 7 11.32 -4.35 -31.41
C GLU A 7 12.01 -4.92 -30.16
N VAL A 8 13.18 -5.59 -30.35
CA VAL A 8 14.02 -6.07 -29.27
C VAL A 8 14.59 -4.92 -28.43
N GLN A 9 14.98 -3.80 -29.03
CA GLN A 9 15.45 -2.63 -28.28
C GLN A 9 14.33 -1.98 -27.47
N ILE A 10 13.12 -1.85 -28.04
CA ILE A 10 11.95 -1.33 -27.34
C ILE A 10 11.55 -2.23 -26.17
N LEU A 11 11.55 -3.56 -26.37
CA LEU A 11 11.26 -4.53 -25.32
C LEU A 11 12.33 -4.51 -24.20
N ARG A 12 13.60 -4.33 -24.58
CA ARG A 12 14.71 -4.20 -23.62
C ARG A 12 14.55 -2.94 -22.76
N GLY A 13 14.23 -1.79 -23.36
CA GLY A 13 13.93 -0.56 -22.63
C GLY A 13 12.76 -0.73 -21.67
N LYS A 14 11.67 -1.39 -22.11
CA LYS A 14 10.53 -1.70 -21.22
C LYS A 14 10.90 -2.61 -20.04
N ILE A 15 11.78 -3.59 -20.25
CA ILE A 15 12.28 -4.47 -19.19
C ILE A 15 13.15 -3.68 -18.20
N GLU A 16 14.01 -2.80 -18.67
CA GLU A 16 14.87 -1.95 -17.83
C GLU A 16 14.02 -0.96 -17.01
N ASP A 17 13.00 -0.35 -17.60
CA ASP A 17 12.03 0.51 -16.92
C ASP A 17 11.27 -0.27 -15.83
N GLN A 18 10.83 -1.50 -16.13
CA GLN A 18 10.17 -2.35 -15.15
C GLN A 18 11.10 -2.76 -14.00
N GLN A 19 12.36 -3.10 -14.30
CA GLN A 19 13.35 -3.43 -13.28
C GLN A 19 13.68 -2.24 -12.39
N PHE A 20 13.81 -1.04 -12.97
CA PHE A 20 14.00 0.20 -12.23
C PHE A 20 12.80 0.48 -11.32
N LEU A 21 11.59 0.29 -11.83
CA LEU A 21 10.34 0.41 -11.09
C LEU A 21 10.28 -0.55 -9.91
N ILE A 22 10.55 -1.84 -10.14
CA ILE A 22 10.57 -2.87 -9.11
C ILE A 22 11.62 -2.56 -8.03
N LYS A 23 12.81 -2.08 -8.43
CA LYS A 23 13.86 -1.70 -7.49
C LYS A 23 13.48 -0.51 -6.63
N ASN A 24 12.85 0.51 -7.21
CA ASN A 24 12.37 1.68 -6.47
C ASN A 24 11.19 1.32 -5.56
N LEU A 25 10.23 0.51 -6.04
CA LEU A 25 9.13 -0.02 -5.25
C LEU A 25 9.62 -0.79 -4.01
N ARG A 26 10.64 -1.65 -4.18
CA ARG A 26 11.24 -2.39 -3.07
C ARG A 26 11.94 -1.49 -2.06
N ARG A 27 12.61 -0.41 -2.53
CA ARG A 27 13.26 0.55 -1.65
C ARG A 27 12.23 1.36 -0.88
N ASP A 28 11.21 1.90 -1.57
CA ASP A 28 10.14 2.69 -0.96
C ASP A 28 9.32 1.84 0.04
N GLN A 29 9.08 0.56 -0.28
CA GLN A 29 8.51 -0.39 0.68
C GLN A 29 9.38 -0.51 1.93
N LYS A 30 10.70 -0.68 1.77
CA LYS A 30 11.61 -0.83 2.90
C LYS A 30 11.64 0.43 3.78
N GLU A 31 11.67 1.62 3.18
CA GLU A 31 11.63 2.90 3.92
C GLU A 31 10.30 3.08 4.66
N GLN A 32 9.19 2.71 4.02
CA GLN A 32 7.86 2.76 4.65
C GLN A 32 7.70 1.72 5.77
N TYR A 33 8.31 0.54 5.65
CA TYR A 33 8.36 -0.44 6.74
C TYR A 33 9.15 0.08 7.94
N VAL A 34 10.29 0.75 7.70
CA VAL A 34 11.11 1.33 8.78
C VAL A 34 10.37 2.48 9.49
N ASP A 35 9.68 3.36 8.73
CA ASP A 35 8.85 4.41 9.32
C ASP A 35 7.67 3.84 10.13
N LEU A 36 7.03 2.81 9.59
CA LEU A 36 5.92 2.14 10.27
C LEU A 36 6.39 1.42 11.55
N ASP A 37 7.53 0.74 11.51
CA ASP A 37 8.13 0.09 12.69
C ASP A 37 8.52 1.11 13.76
N GLY A 38 9.09 2.25 13.36
CA GLY A 38 9.43 3.34 14.29
C GLY A 38 8.17 3.90 14.99
N ARG A 39 7.08 4.06 14.26
CA ARG A 39 5.80 4.57 14.80
C ARG A 39 5.06 3.53 15.65
N VAL A 40 5.12 2.26 15.27
CA VAL A 40 4.55 1.16 16.07
C VAL A 40 5.34 0.99 17.37
N ALA A 41 6.67 1.04 17.34
CA ALA A 41 7.52 1.00 18.53
C ALA A 41 7.26 2.20 19.46
N ALA A 42 7.09 3.41 18.92
CA ALA A 42 6.75 4.60 19.70
C ALA A 42 5.36 4.50 20.36
N LEU A 43 4.40 3.84 19.71
CA LEU A 43 3.07 3.60 20.28
C LEU A 43 3.05 2.47 21.31
N ALA A 44 3.91 1.47 21.16
CA ALA A 44 4.06 0.38 22.12
C ALA A 44 4.73 0.84 23.41
N SER A 45 5.67 1.79 23.35
CA SER A 45 6.34 2.36 24.51
C SER A 45 5.47 3.33 25.34
N ASN A 46 4.36 3.83 24.76
CA ASN A 46 3.38 4.70 25.47
C ASN A 46 2.19 3.93 26.08
N ARG A 47 2.26 2.61 26.16
CA ARG A 47 1.21 1.81 26.82
C ARG A 47 1.43 1.81 28.33
N PRO A 48 0.47 2.27 29.16
CA PRO A 48 0.56 2.13 30.60
C PRO A 48 0.58 0.65 30.99
N PRO A 49 1.34 0.26 32.03
CA PRO A 49 1.47 -1.14 32.45
C PRO A 49 0.10 -1.69 32.90
N PRO A 50 -0.19 -2.96 32.61
CA PRO A 50 -1.43 -3.58 33.08
C PRO A 50 -1.41 -3.69 34.60
N SER A 51 -2.42 -3.16 35.28
CA SER A 51 -2.64 -3.35 36.71
C SER A 51 -2.89 -4.82 37.04
N PRO A 52 -2.28 -5.35 38.10
CA PRO A 52 -2.50 -6.72 38.52
C PRO A 52 -3.75 -6.83 39.42
N GLY A 53 -4.65 -7.70 39.07
CA GLY A 53 -5.79 -8.14 39.87
C GLY A 53 -6.94 -8.62 39.03
N THR A 54 -7.35 -9.84 38.99
CA THR A 54 -7.77 -10.79 39.98
C THR A 54 -8.03 -12.13 39.28
N SER A 55 -7.53 -13.19 39.84
CA SER A 55 -7.82 -14.58 39.53
C SER A 55 -9.28 -14.95 39.79
N SER A 56 -9.90 -15.69 38.86
CA SER A 56 -10.89 -16.71 39.23
C SER A 56 -11.00 -17.79 38.15
N GLN A 57 -10.88 -18.90 38.57
CA GLN A 57 -10.77 -20.29 38.22
C GLN A 57 -12.08 -20.86 37.64
N GLY A 58 -11.94 -21.77 36.66
CA GLY A 58 -12.84 -22.93 36.60
C GLY A 58 -13.64 -23.14 35.34
N GLY A 59 -13.43 -24.26 34.64
CA GLY A 59 -14.44 -24.88 33.80
C GLY A 59 -13.92 -25.60 32.55
N SER A 60 -13.68 -26.87 32.70
CA SER A 60 -13.42 -27.94 31.73
C SER A 60 -14.51 -28.04 30.65
N GLY A 61 -14.11 -28.43 29.42
CA GLY A 61 -15.04 -29.21 28.58
C GLY A 61 -15.02 -28.99 27.08
N SER A 62 -14.53 -30.00 26.38
CA SER A 62 -14.97 -30.50 25.05
C SER A 62 -14.42 -29.88 23.78
N SER A 63 -13.63 -30.72 23.13
CA SER A 63 -13.32 -30.75 21.71
C SER A 63 -14.56 -30.64 20.84
N GLU A 64 -14.59 -29.63 20.00
CA GLU A 64 -15.29 -29.69 18.71
C GLU A 64 -14.54 -28.78 17.74
N THR A 65 -14.09 -29.38 16.65
CA THR A 65 -13.48 -28.68 15.51
C THR A 65 -14.58 -27.93 14.78
N PRO A 66 -14.59 -26.60 14.77
CA PRO A 66 -15.55 -25.89 13.91
C PRO A 66 -14.87 -25.55 12.58
N ALA A 67 -15.55 -25.92 11.52
CA ALA A 67 -15.31 -25.46 10.17
C ALA A 67 -15.12 -23.93 10.16
N ILE A 68 -13.98 -23.49 9.62
CA ILE A 68 -13.55 -22.09 9.57
C ILE A 68 -14.36 -21.36 8.49
N THR A 69 -15.51 -20.87 8.86
CA THR A 69 -16.19 -19.72 8.24
C THR A 69 -16.50 -18.70 9.35
N ALA A 70 -15.51 -18.36 10.15
CA ALA A 70 -15.65 -17.28 11.09
C ALA A 70 -15.53 -15.96 10.32
N LYS A 71 -16.64 -15.26 10.09
CA LYS A 71 -16.64 -13.81 9.88
C LYS A 71 -15.80 -13.23 11.00
N LYS A 72 -14.58 -12.79 10.66
CA LYS A 72 -13.68 -12.17 11.61
C LYS A 72 -14.30 -10.84 12.03
N THR A 73 -14.95 -10.85 13.21
CA THR A 73 -15.58 -9.65 13.77
C THR A 73 -14.45 -8.77 14.30
N TRP A 74 -14.10 -7.75 13.54
CA TRP A 74 -13.14 -6.74 14.00
C TRP A 74 -13.74 -5.97 15.16
N ILE A 75 -13.07 -5.97 16.28
CA ILE A 75 -13.51 -5.24 17.47
C ILE A 75 -13.33 -3.73 17.25
N THR A 76 -12.22 -3.33 16.57
CA THR A 76 -11.95 -1.93 16.22
C THR A 76 -11.32 -1.82 14.84
N GLU A 77 -11.44 -0.64 14.22
CA GLU A 77 -10.76 -0.32 12.96
C GLU A 77 -9.25 -0.51 13.04
N ARG A 78 -8.65 -0.12 14.19
CA ARG A 78 -7.23 -0.28 14.44
C ARG A 78 -6.80 -1.75 14.44
N ASP A 79 -7.59 -2.62 15.05
CA ASP A 79 -7.27 -4.06 15.12
C ASP A 79 -7.36 -4.70 13.73
N ALA A 80 -8.38 -4.31 12.94
CA ALA A 80 -8.52 -4.73 11.56
C ALA A 80 -7.31 -4.31 10.72
N TYR A 81 -6.89 -3.05 10.84
CA TYR A 81 -5.74 -2.52 10.14
C TYR A 81 -4.45 -3.23 10.55
N SER A 82 -4.20 -3.38 11.85
CA SER A 82 -3.01 -4.05 12.36
C SER A 82 -2.92 -5.49 11.86
N ALA A 83 -4.01 -6.24 11.91
CA ALA A 83 -4.04 -7.62 11.44
C ALA A 83 -3.76 -7.73 9.92
N ALA A 84 -4.30 -6.82 9.10
CA ALA A 84 -4.01 -6.79 7.66
C ALA A 84 -2.53 -6.47 7.38
N ILE A 85 -1.92 -5.55 8.13
CA ILE A 85 -0.48 -5.26 8.08
C ILE A 85 0.36 -6.48 8.48
N ASP A 86 -0.01 -7.20 9.53
CA ASP A 86 0.72 -8.38 9.98
C ASP A 86 0.68 -9.51 8.94
N LEU A 87 -0.46 -9.69 8.28
CA LEU A 87 -0.59 -10.61 7.15
C LEU A 87 0.32 -10.19 5.97
N MET A 88 0.40 -8.91 5.68
CA MET A 88 1.29 -8.38 4.63
C MET A 88 2.76 -8.65 4.98
N ARG A 89 3.18 -8.43 6.23
CA ARG A 89 4.53 -8.73 6.72
C ARG A 89 4.86 -10.22 6.64
N ALA A 90 3.87 -11.07 6.93
CA ALA A 90 3.96 -12.52 6.79
C ALA A 90 3.97 -12.99 5.32
N LYS A 91 3.88 -12.06 4.36
CA LYS A 91 3.75 -12.33 2.90
C LYS A 91 2.48 -13.11 2.53
N ALA A 92 1.50 -13.16 3.41
CA ALA A 92 0.17 -13.70 3.13
C ALA A 92 -0.67 -12.65 2.38
N PHE A 93 -0.26 -12.35 1.14
CA PHE A 93 -0.75 -11.18 0.40
C PHE A 93 -2.25 -11.24 0.12
N GLU A 94 -2.79 -12.38 -0.27
CA GLU A 94 -4.22 -12.53 -0.51
C GLU A 94 -5.05 -12.29 0.76
N SER A 95 -4.65 -12.92 1.87
CA SER A 95 -5.32 -12.68 3.16
C SER A 95 -5.18 -11.23 3.64
N SER A 96 -4.09 -10.55 3.31
CA SER A 96 -3.90 -9.14 3.60
C SER A 96 -4.84 -8.26 2.76
N ILE A 97 -5.01 -8.59 1.48
CA ILE A 97 -5.98 -7.92 0.59
C ILE A 97 -7.39 -8.06 1.18
N ASP A 98 -7.83 -9.28 1.49
CA ASP A 98 -9.14 -9.53 2.12
C ASP A 98 -9.30 -8.74 3.43
N GLY A 99 -8.22 -8.64 4.22
CA GLY A 99 -8.19 -7.87 5.46
C GLY A 99 -8.40 -6.37 5.24
N PHE A 100 -7.72 -5.77 4.27
CA PHE A 100 -7.89 -4.36 3.94
C PHE A 100 -9.23 -4.06 3.27
N GLU A 101 -9.71 -4.93 2.38
CA GLU A 101 -11.03 -4.79 1.78
C GLU A 101 -12.14 -4.88 2.84
N GLY A 102 -12.04 -5.83 3.76
CA GLY A 102 -12.93 -5.94 4.90
C GLY A 102 -12.90 -4.71 5.81
N LEU A 103 -11.73 -4.10 6.01
CA LEU A 103 -11.60 -2.85 6.76
C LEU A 103 -12.35 -1.71 6.06
N ILE A 104 -12.19 -1.55 4.76
CA ILE A 104 -12.87 -0.49 3.98
C ILE A 104 -14.39 -0.65 4.03
N VAL A 105 -14.88 -1.89 3.91
CA VAL A 105 -16.33 -2.19 3.97
C VAL A 105 -16.91 -1.85 5.35
N ASN A 106 -16.20 -2.21 6.43
CA ASN A 106 -16.71 -2.01 7.79
C ASN A 106 -16.49 -0.57 8.30
N PHE A 107 -15.49 0.15 7.78
CA PHE A 107 -15.11 1.49 8.22
C PHE A 107 -14.87 2.42 7.02
N PRO A 108 -15.88 2.71 6.17
CA PRO A 108 -15.69 3.43 4.89
C PRO A 108 -15.15 4.87 5.07
N SER A 109 -15.39 5.49 6.21
CA SER A 109 -14.88 6.82 6.57
C SER A 109 -13.89 6.76 7.73
N GLY A 110 -13.29 5.63 7.96
CA GLY A 110 -12.36 5.38 9.06
C GLY A 110 -11.03 6.10 8.89
N LYS A 111 -10.32 6.24 10.00
CA LYS A 111 -9.00 6.88 10.05
C LYS A 111 -7.95 6.10 9.23
N TYR A 112 -8.07 4.77 9.21
CA TYR A 112 -7.13 3.88 8.50
C TYR A 112 -7.57 3.51 7.09
N THR A 113 -8.78 3.87 6.69
CA THR A 113 -9.32 3.57 5.36
C THR A 113 -8.46 4.12 4.22
N PRO A 114 -7.95 5.37 4.24
CA PRO A 114 -7.04 5.83 3.21
C PRO A 114 -5.71 5.07 3.18
N ASN A 115 -5.23 4.59 4.34
CA ASN A 115 -4.06 3.71 4.39
C ASN A 115 -4.37 2.34 3.78
N ALA A 116 -5.56 1.79 4.02
CA ALA A 116 -5.98 0.51 3.45
C ALA A 116 -6.04 0.57 1.92
N PHE A 117 -6.64 1.61 1.35
CA PHE A 117 -6.62 1.83 -0.11
C PHE A 117 -5.19 1.93 -0.65
N TYR A 118 -4.31 2.65 0.05
CA TYR A 118 -2.92 2.77 -0.36
C TYR A 118 -2.21 1.40 -0.39
N TRP A 119 -2.36 0.60 0.68
CA TRP A 119 -1.74 -0.72 0.77
C TRP A 119 -2.33 -1.73 -0.22
N LEU A 120 -3.64 -1.68 -0.49
CA LEU A 120 -4.24 -2.45 -1.57
C LEU A 120 -3.60 -2.10 -2.92
N GLY A 121 -3.36 -0.82 -3.19
CA GLY A 121 -2.63 -0.39 -4.38
C GLY A 121 -1.24 -1.03 -4.47
N GLU A 122 -0.47 -1.04 -3.38
CA GLU A 122 0.85 -1.66 -3.32
C GLU A 122 0.80 -3.20 -3.49
N LEU A 123 -0.15 -3.85 -2.83
CA LEU A 123 -0.33 -5.31 -2.92
C LEU A 123 -0.71 -5.73 -4.35
N TYR A 124 -1.63 -5.01 -4.99
CA TYR A 124 -2.00 -5.29 -6.38
C TYR A 124 -0.86 -5.02 -7.36
N LEU A 125 -0.01 -4.00 -7.10
CA LEU A 125 1.22 -3.82 -7.88
C LEU A 125 2.17 -5.01 -7.74
N ALA A 126 2.32 -5.54 -6.54
CA ALA A 126 3.17 -6.71 -6.29
C ALA A 126 2.65 -7.97 -7.00
N GLN A 127 1.35 -8.04 -7.27
CA GLN A 127 0.70 -9.11 -8.03
C GLN A 127 0.63 -8.83 -9.54
N ASN A 128 1.21 -7.72 -10.03
CA ASN A 128 1.12 -7.24 -11.42
C ASN A 128 -0.32 -6.89 -11.87
N GLU A 129 -1.22 -6.63 -10.94
CA GLU A 129 -2.60 -6.21 -11.21
C GLU A 129 -2.69 -4.68 -11.29
N SER A 130 -2.08 -4.11 -12.34
CA SER A 130 -1.88 -2.67 -12.52
C SER A 130 -3.18 -1.87 -12.48
N GLU A 131 -4.28 -2.40 -13.04
CA GLU A 131 -5.56 -1.69 -13.07
C GLU A 131 -6.22 -1.63 -11.69
N LYS A 132 -6.18 -2.71 -10.90
CA LYS A 132 -6.68 -2.69 -9.52
C LYS A 132 -5.84 -1.76 -8.64
N ALA A 133 -4.52 -1.77 -8.82
CA ALA A 133 -3.62 -0.86 -8.13
C ALA A 133 -3.98 0.60 -8.43
N ARG A 134 -4.18 0.94 -9.72
CA ARG A 134 -4.59 2.27 -10.16
C ARG A 134 -5.90 2.71 -9.49
N GLN A 135 -6.91 1.85 -9.50
CA GLN A 135 -8.20 2.14 -8.89
C GLN A 135 -8.06 2.47 -7.41
N ASN A 136 -7.27 1.71 -6.66
CA ASN A 136 -7.06 1.93 -5.24
C ASN A 136 -6.30 3.24 -4.94
N PHE A 137 -5.22 3.56 -5.68
CA PHE A 137 -4.53 4.84 -5.51
C PHE A 137 -5.41 6.04 -5.88
N VAL A 138 -6.27 5.91 -6.91
CA VAL A 138 -7.25 6.96 -7.25
C VAL A 138 -8.23 7.19 -6.10
N GLN A 139 -8.68 6.13 -5.39
CA GLN A 139 -9.55 6.32 -4.22
C GLN A 139 -8.87 7.12 -3.10
N VAL A 140 -7.57 6.90 -2.84
CA VAL A 140 -6.82 7.71 -1.87
C VAL A 140 -6.88 9.18 -2.24
N VAL A 141 -6.55 9.52 -3.49
CA VAL A 141 -6.48 10.92 -3.95
C VAL A 141 -7.85 11.59 -3.99
N ARG A 142 -8.90 10.83 -4.40
CA ARG A 142 -10.23 11.39 -4.62
C ARG A 142 -11.04 11.54 -3.34
N LEU A 143 -11.01 10.51 -2.48
CA LEU A 143 -11.85 10.47 -1.28
C LEU A 143 -11.18 11.10 -0.05
N PHE A 144 -9.85 11.15 -0.04
CA PHE A 144 -9.08 11.59 1.12
C PHE A 144 -7.97 12.59 0.73
N PRO A 145 -8.32 13.74 0.09
CA PRO A 145 -7.33 14.64 -0.51
C PRO A 145 -6.33 15.24 0.49
N GLU A 146 -6.72 15.37 1.74
CA GLU A 146 -5.88 15.92 2.82
C GLU A 146 -5.04 14.85 3.55
N HIS A 147 -5.17 13.58 3.15
CA HIS A 147 -4.49 12.51 3.89
C HIS A 147 -3.01 12.40 3.51
N GLN A 148 -2.17 12.09 4.51
CA GLN A 148 -0.71 11.97 4.36
C GLN A 148 -0.24 10.94 3.30
N LYS A 149 -1.09 10.03 2.86
CA LYS A 149 -0.80 9.06 1.78
C LYS A 149 -1.02 9.62 0.37
N VAL A 150 -1.65 10.79 0.24
CA VAL A 150 -1.94 11.40 -1.07
C VAL A 150 -0.69 11.67 -1.90
N PRO A 151 0.40 12.27 -1.36
CA PRO A 151 1.60 12.48 -2.16
C PRO A 151 2.18 11.17 -2.71
N GLY A 152 2.22 10.12 -1.88
CA GLY A 152 2.65 8.80 -2.31
C GLY A 152 1.76 8.18 -3.39
N ALA A 153 0.44 8.28 -3.24
CA ALA A 153 -0.52 7.78 -4.20
C ALA A 153 -0.42 8.51 -5.56
N LEU A 154 -0.23 9.83 -5.55
CA LEU A 154 -0.01 10.62 -6.77
C LEU A 154 1.26 10.17 -7.51
N TYR A 155 2.37 10.00 -6.80
CA TYR A 155 3.60 9.49 -7.38
C TYR A 155 3.40 8.09 -8.00
N LYS A 156 2.77 7.17 -7.26
CA LYS A 156 2.49 5.80 -7.74
C LYS A 156 1.58 5.81 -8.97
N LEU A 157 0.59 6.69 -9.03
CA LEU A 157 -0.25 6.87 -10.22
C LEU A 157 0.57 7.36 -11.41
N GLY A 158 1.46 8.34 -11.21
CA GLY A 158 2.34 8.81 -12.28
C GLY A 158 3.20 7.69 -12.87
N VAL A 159 3.83 6.91 -12.01
CA VAL A 159 4.63 5.75 -12.42
C VAL A 159 3.78 4.70 -13.12
N LEU A 160 2.59 4.40 -12.59
CA LEU A 160 1.70 3.38 -13.10
C LEU A 160 1.16 3.73 -14.51
N TYR A 161 0.75 4.97 -14.72
CA TYR A 161 0.30 5.44 -16.03
C TYR A 161 1.42 5.38 -17.08
N ARG A 162 2.67 5.63 -16.68
CA ARG A 162 3.83 5.42 -17.57
C ARG A 162 3.96 3.96 -17.99
N VAL A 163 3.84 3.02 -17.03
CA VAL A 163 3.88 1.57 -17.32
C VAL A 163 2.73 1.15 -18.24
N LEU A 164 1.56 1.76 -18.08
CA LEU A 164 0.39 1.51 -18.93
C LEU A 164 0.47 2.18 -20.31
N GLY A 165 1.52 2.97 -20.56
CA GLY A 165 1.75 3.65 -21.84
C GLY A 165 1.00 4.99 -22.00
N ASP A 166 0.41 5.52 -20.93
CA ASP A 166 -0.23 6.85 -20.93
C ASP A 166 0.71 7.90 -20.31
N ASP A 167 1.67 8.34 -21.12
CA ASP A 167 2.67 9.34 -20.73
C ASP A 167 2.05 10.68 -20.33
N LYS A 168 0.93 11.03 -20.92
CA LYS A 168 0.22 12.28 -20.62
C LYS A 168 -0.32 12.27 -19.19
N GLN A 169 -1.00 11.21 -18.82
CA GLN A 169 -1.50 11.04 -17.44
C GLN A 169 -0.35 10.88 -16.45
N ALA A 170 0.67 10.12 -16.83
CA ALA A 170 1.87 9.96 -16.01
C ALA A 170 2.46 11.32 -15.62
N LYS A 171 2.70 12.19 -16.63
CA LYS A 171 3.20 13.55 -16.41
C LYS A 171 2.25 14.37 -15.54
N THR A 172 0.95 14.30 -15.79
CA THR A 172 -0.06 15.04 -15.02
C THR A 172 0.03 14.71 -13.51
N TYR A 173 0.12 13.44 -13.15
CA TYR A 173 0.22 13.04 -11.74
C TYR A 173 1.57 13.38 -11.11
N LEU A 174 2.68 13.25 -11.86
CA LEU A 174 4.01 13.62 -11.39
C LEU A 174 4.14 15.14 -11.18
N ASP A 175 3.59 15.95 -12.07
CA ASP A 175 3.57 17.41 -11.92
C ASP A 175 2.66 17.81 -10.73
N LYS A 176 1.51 17.15 -10.57
CA LYS A 176 0.60 17.40 -9.46
C LYS A 176 1.24 17.18 -8.10
N VAL A 177 1.95 16.06 -7.89
CA VAL A 177 2.60 15.82 -6.61
C VAL A 177 3.72 16.83 -6.32
N GLN A 178 4.42 17.31 -7.35
CA GLN A 178 5.47 18.33 -7.19
C GLN A 178 4.88 19.70 -6.85
N ALA A 179 3.75 20.06 -7.46
CA ALA A 179 3.09 21.34 -7.25
C ALA A 179 2.37 21.42 -5.89
N GLU A 180 1.62 20.38 -5.53
CA GLU A 180 0.80 20.38 -4.32
C GLU A 180 1.56 19.96 -3.05
N PHE A 181 2.60 19.12 -3.19
CA PHE A 181 3.35 18.56 -2.07
C PHE A 181 4.88 18.70 -2.25
N PRO A 182 5.42 19.89 -2.52
CA PRO A 182 6.83 20.08 -2.92
C PRO A 182 7.85 19.59 -1.88
N GLN A 183 7.48 19.57 -0.60
CA GLN A 183 8.36 19.14 0.49
C GLN A 183 8.32 17.64 0.75
N SER A 184 7.41 16.89 0.10
CA SER A 184 7.27 15.45 0.30
C SER A 184 8.41 14.67 -0.36
N SER A 185 8.72 13.50 0.20
CA SER A 185 9.63 12.54 -0.44
C SER A 185 9.11 12.09 -1.81
N ALA A 186 7.78 11.97 -1.94
CA ALA A 186 7.12 11.63 -3.19
C ALA A 186 7.37 12.66 -4.31
N ALA A 187 7.36 13.96 -4.00
CA ALA A 187 7.69 15.02 -4.96
C ALA A 187 9.15 14.94 -5.44
N LYS A 188 10.07 14.63 -4.53
CA LYS A 188 11.49 14.44 -4.88
C LYS A 188 11.67 13.22 -5.81
N LEU A 189 10.95 12.13 -5.55
CA LEU A 189 10.96 10.95 -6.41
C LEU A 189 10.31 11.26 -7.77
N ALA A 190 9.18 11.97 -7.79
CA ALA A 190 8.49 12.38 -9.02
C ALA A 190 9.38 13.24 -9.91
N SER A 191 10.12 14.20 -9.33
CA SER A 191 11.07 15.02 -10.09
C SER A 191 12.16 14.19 -10.75
N LYS A 192 12.77 13.26 -10.01
CA LYS A 192 13.78 12.34 -10.56
C LYS A 192 13.22 11.44 -11.65
N TYR A 193 12.02 10.93 -11.44
CA TYR A 193 11.36 10.05 -12.39
C TYR A 193 10.98 10.81 -13.68
N ALA A 194 10.43 12.01 -13.56
CA ALA A 194 10.09 12.86 -14.71
C ALA A 194 11.33 13.23 -15.56
N GLN A 195 12.48 13.47 -14.91
CA GLN A 195 13.76 13.71 -15.62
C GLN A 195 14.22 12.48 -16.43
N ALA A 196 13.95 11.28 -15.96
CA ALA A 196 14.32 10.04 -16.64
C ALA A 196 13.35 9.67 -17.78
N MET A 197 12.19 10.35 -17.88
CA MET A 197 11.19 10.15 -18.94
C MET A 197 11.49 10.97 -20.21
N ASN A 198 12.32 12.02 -20.08
CA ASN A 198 12.73 12.89 -21.20
C ASN A 198 14.01 12.37 -21.84
#